data_49edced3771e80d91b2a3ebc020ea36b
#
_entry.id   49edced3771e80d91b2a3ebc020ea36b
#
_cell.length_a   1.000
_cell.length_b   1.000
_cell.length_c   1.000
_cell.angle_alpha   90.00
_cell.angle_beta   90.00
_cell.angle_gamma   90.00
#
_symmetry.space_group_name_H-M   'P 1'
#
loop_
_entity.id
_entity.type
_entity.pdbx_description
1 polymer ?
#
loop_
_entity_poly.entity_id
_entity_poly.type
_entity_poly.pdbx_seq_one_letter_code
_entity_poly.pdbx_strand_id
1 'polypeptide(L)'
;MRIPLDRSQPIPLYLQIEEFLRRAILDGVLPAESKLPATRTLAASLQVSRLTIENAYAELTSKGLIRQRHGSGTYVCNQAKQLAPALSPGSSLP
;
A
#
# COMPACT_ATOMS: atom_id res chain seq x y z
N MET A 1 4.66 7.98 9.59
CA MET A 1 4.30 8.23 8.19
C MET A 1 3.21 9.28 8.12
N ARG A 2 3.38 10.22 7.24
CA ARG A 2 2.46 11.33 7.16
C ARG A 2 1.76 11.30 5.81
N ILE A 3 0.44 11.17 5.83
CA ILE A 3 -0.36 11.08 4.63
C ILE A 3 -1.36 12.22 4.64
N PRO A 4 -1.34 13.10 3.63
CA PRO A 4 -2.29 14.20 3.59
C PRO A 4 -3.68 13.68 3.25
N LEU A 5 -4.61 13.83 4.17
CA LEU A 5 -5.98 13.40 3.98
C LEU A 5 -6.88 14.62 3.84
N ASP A 6 -7.80 14.56 2.91
CA ASP A 6 -8.76 15.63 2.68
C ASP A 6 -10.14 15.11 3.02
N ARG A 7 -10.61 15.47 4.20
CA ARG A 7 -11.89 14.97 4.69
C ARG A 7 -13.07 15.68 4.03
N SER A 8 -12.81 16.75 3.30
CA SER A 8 -13.88 17.46 2.59
C SER A 8 -14.17 16.86 1.22
N GLN A 9 -13.32 15.96 0.74
CA GLN A 9 -13.55 15.31 -0.55
C GLN A 9 -14.54 14.16 -0.41
N PRO A 10 -15.30 13.88 -1.48
CA PRO A 10 -16.22 12.74 -1.46
C PRO A 10 -15.52 11.39 -1.47
N ILE A 11 -14.23 11.37 -1.75
CA ILE A 11 -13.48 10.12 -1.82
C ILE A 11 -13.28 9.56 -0.41
N PRO A 12 -13.63 8.31 -0.15
CA PRO A 12 -13.43 7.72 1.17
C PRO A 12 -11.97 7.81 1.61
N LEU A 13 -11.76 7.97 2.91
CA LEU A 13 -10.41 8.12 3.43
C LEU A 13 -9.53 6.92 3.13
N TYR A 14 -10.09 5.70 3.17
CA TYR A 14 -9.27 4.53 2.90
C TYR A 14 -8.74 4.53 1.48
N LEU A 15 -9.49 5.08 0.53
CA LEU A 15 -9.01 5.18 -0.84
C LEU A 15 -7.95 6.26 -0.99
N GLN A 16 -8.06 7.34 -0.23
CA GLN A 16 -7.03 8.36 -0.24
C GLN A 16 -5.71 7.80 0.30
N ILE A 17 -5.79 7.02 1.36
CA ILE A 17 -4.62 6.37 1.94
C ILE A 17 -4.03 5.37 0.95
N GLU A 18 -4.88 4.56 0.34
CA GLU A 18 -4.44 3.58 -0.63
C GLU A 18 -3.73 4.25 -1.80
N GLU A 19 -4.31 5.31 -2.33
CA GLU A 19 -3.69 5.99 -3.46
C GLU A 19 -2.34 6.59 -3.09
N PHE A 20 -2.24 7.20 -1.92
CA PHE A 20 -0.98 7.78 -1.48
C PHE A 20 0.10 6.70 -1.39
N LEU A 21 -0.22 5.59 -0.74
CA LEU A 21 0.76 4.52 -0.56
C LEU A 21 1.10 3.85 -1.89
N ARG A 22 0.12 3.67 -2.75
CA ARG A 22 0.36 3.07 -4.05
C ARG A 22 1.33 3.91 -4.86
N ARG A 23 1.12 5.21 -4.88
CA ARG A 23 2.02 6.10 -5.61
C ARG A 23 3.42 6.10 -5.01
N ALA A 24 3.51 6.11 -3.69
CA ALA A 24 4.81 6.08 -3.03
C ALA A 24 5.57 4.80 -3.34
N ILE A 25 4.86 3.69 -3.43
CA ILE A 25 5.49 2.42 -3.78
C ILE A 25 5.96 2.43 -5.23
N LEU A 26 5.10 2.88 -6.12
CA LEU A 26 5.44 2.88 -7.56
C LEU A 26 6.54 3.89 -7.88
N ASP A 27 6.59 4.99 -7.14
CA ASP A 27 7.62 6.01 -7.35
C ASP A 27 8.93 5.67 -6.68
N GLY A 28 8.97 4.61 -5.87
CA GLY A 28 10.19 4.23 -5.18
C GLY A 28 10.42 4.97 -3.88
N VAL A 29 9.50 5.82 -3.46
CA VAL A 29 9.61 6.49 -2.16
C VAL A 29 9.54 5.46 -1.03
N LEU A 30 8.69 4.45 -1.21
CA LEU A 30 8.65 3.29 -0.33
C LEU A 30 9.31 2.14 -1.08
N PRO A 31 10.58 1.87 -0.80
CA PRO A 31 11.27 0.83 -1.57
C PRO A 31 10.75 -0.57 -1.27
N ALA A 32 11.03 -1.48 -2.18
CA ALA A 32 10.65 -2.88 -1.99
C ALA A 32 11.22 -3.41 -0.69
N GLU A 33 10.46 -4.26 -0.02
CA GLU A 33 10.83 -4.91 1.23
C GLU A 33 10.83 -3.97 2.43
N SER A 34 10.48 -2.71 2.27
CA SER A 34 10.39 -1.82 3.42
C SER A 34 9.13 -2.17 4.22
N LYS A 35 9.22 -1.96 5.51
CA LYS A 35 8.13 -2.30 6.42
C LYS A 35 7.19 -1.12 6.57
N LEU A 36 5.90 -1.40 6.46
CA LEU A 36 4.87 -0.40 6.69
C LEU A 36 4.45 -0.40 8.15
N PRO A 37 3.94 0.72 8.66
CA PRO A 37 3.45 0.75 10.04
C PRO A 37 2.29 -0.22 10.24
N ALA A 38 2.14 -0.70 11.46
CA ALA A 38 0.99 -1.51 11.82
C ALA A 38 -0.29 -0.68 11.64
N THR A 39 -1.40 -1.36 11.37
CA THR A 39 -2.66 -0.67 11.15
C THR A 39 -3.02 0.23 12.33
N ARG A 40 -2.83 -0.28 13.55
CA ARG A 40 -3.13 0.49 14.75
C ARG A 40 -2.28 1.75 14.85
N THR A 41 -1.00 1.61 14.55
CA THR A 41 -0.06 2.73 14.63
C THR A 41 -0.42 3.80 13.60
N LEU A 42 -0.67 3.39 12.38
CA LEU A 42 -0.98 4.35 11.32
C LEU A 42 -2.34 4.99 11.57
N ALA A 43 -3.30 4.21 12.05
CA ALA A 43 -4.63 4.76 12.36
C ALA A 43 -4.52 5.87 13.40
N ALA A 44 -3.75 5.64 14.46
CA ALA A 44 -3.55 6.65 15.49
C ALA A 44 -2.84 7.88 14.92
N SER A 45 -1.85 7.66 14.09
CA SER A 45 -1.08 8.75 13.50
C SER A 45 -1.94 9.64 12.60
N LEU A 46 -2.86 9.04 11.85
CA LEU A 46 -3.72 9.76 10.92
C LEU A 46 -5.05 10.16 11.51
N GLN A 47 -5.31 9.74 12.75
CA GLN A 47 -6.57 10.02 13.44
C GLN A 47 -7.77 9.47 12.67
N VAL A 48 -7.64 8.23 12.24
CA VAL A 48 -8.72 7.50 11.57
C VAL A 48 -8.92 6.17 12.29
N SER A 49 -9.99 5.47 11.94
CA SER A 49 -10.24 4.16 12.54
C SER A 49 -9.29 3.12 11.99
N ARG A 50 -9.06 2.06 12.77
CA ARG A 50 -8.26 0.94 12.29
C ARG A 50 -8.86 0.32 11.04
N LEU A 51 -10.18 0.28 10.98
CA LEU A 51 -10.85 -0.30 9.81
C LEU A 51 -10.50 0.47 8.55
N THR A 52 -10.37 1.79 8.65
CA THR A 52 -9.96 2.60 7.51
C THR A 52 -8.60 2.16 6.99
N ILE A 53 -7.65 1.93 7.89
CA ILE A 53 -6.32 1.48 7.47
C ILE A 53 -6.37 0.05 6.95
N GLU A 54 -7.14 -0.81 7.61
CA GLU A 54 -7.25 -2.19 7.18
C GLU A 54 -7.82 -2.29 5.76
N ASN A 55 -8.81 -1.45 5.46
CA ASN A 55 -9.38 -1.43 4.12
C ASN A 55 -8.36 -0.94 3.09
N ALA A 56 -7.59 0.09 3.45
CA ALA A 56 -6.55 0.59 2.54
C ALA A 56 -5.49 -0.47 2.28
N TYR A 57 -5.04 -1.14 3.33
CA TYR A 57 -4.04 -2.19 3.17
C TYR A 57 -4.59 -3.38 2.38
N ALA A 58 -5.86 -3.70 2.58
CA ALA A 58 -6.49 -4.78 1.82
C ALA A 58 -6.49 -4.47 0.33
N GLU A 59 -6.78 -3.23 -0.03
CA GLU A 59 -6.74 -2.82 -1.43
C GLU A 59 -5.33 -2.96 -2.01
N LEU A 60 -4.33 -2.51 -1.26
CA LEU A 60 -2.96 -2.63 -1.72
C LEU A 60 -2.53 -4.08 -1.85
N THR A 61 -2.97 -4.92 -0.92
CA THR A 61 -2.66 -6.34 -0.96
C THR A 61 -3.27 -6.99 -2.18
N SER A 62 -4.51 -6.64 -2.50
CA SER A 62 -5.18 -7.23 -3.65
C SER A 62 -4.53 -6.80 -4.96
N LYS A 63 -3.85 -5.66 -4.97
CA LYS A 63 -3.11 -5.19 -6.13
C LYS A 63 -1.69 -5.73 -6.19
N GLY A 64 -1.28 -6.50 -5.19
CA GLY A 64 0.05 -7.08 -5.16
C GLY A 64 1.15 -6.11 -4.79
N LEU A 65 0.79 -4.97 -4.20
CA LEU A 65 1.78 -3.94 -3.87
C LEU A 65 2.38 -4.12 -2.49
N ILE A 66 1.65 -4.76 -1.59
CA ILE A 66 2.14 -5.07 -0.25
C ILE A 66 1.74 -6.47 0.11
N ARG A 67 2.36 -7.00 1.15
CA ARG A 67 2.02 -8.31 1.68
C ARG A 67 2.24 -8.34 3.16
N GLN A 68 1.49 -9.17 3.84
CA GLN A 68 1.67 -9.37 5.26
C GLN A 68 2.55 -10.59 5.50
N ARG A 69 3.49 -10.44 6.43
CA ARG A 69 4.31 -11.55 6.88
C ARG A 69 3.86 -11.94 8.27
N HIS A 70 3.41 -13.15 8.40
CA HIS A 70 2.88 -13.62 9.66
C HIS A 70 3.90 -13.41 10.77
N GLY A 71 3.48 -12.70 11.82
CA GLY A 71 4.33 -12.45 12.96
C GLY A 71 5.36 -11.34 12.80
N SER A 72 5.50 -10.78 11.60
CA SER A 72 6.50 -9.75 11.35
C SER A 72 5.92 -8.39 10.99
N GLY A 73 4.83 -8.36 10.24
CA GLY A 73 4.21 -7.10 9.85
C GLY A 73 3.87 -7.05 8.38
N THR A 74 3.69 -5.85 7.88
CA THR A 74 3.31 -5.61 6.50
C THR A 74 4.50 -4.99 5.76
N TYR A 75 4.77 -5.50 4.57
CA TYR A 75 5.94 -5.10 3.80
C TYR A 75 5.57 -4.75 2.38
N VAL A 76 6.34 -3.86 1.78
CA VAL A 76 6.17 -3.49 0.38
C VAL A 76 6.70 -4.63 -0.48
N CYS A 77 5.90 -5.03 -1.48
CA CYS A 77 6.33 -6.05 -2.42
C CYS A 77 7.29 -5.46 -3.45
N ASN A 78 8.10 -6.32 -4.05
CA ASN A 78 9.01 -5.90 -5.11
C ASN A 78 8.24 -5.79 -6.43
N GLN A 79 7.18 -4.99 -6.41
CA GLN A 79 6.20 -4.98 -7.49
C GLN A 79 6.71 -4.28 -8.74
N ALA A 80 7.44 -3.17 -8.54
CA ALA A 80 7.89 -2.40 -9.69
C ALA A 80 8.82 -3.21 -10.58
N LYS A 81 9.67 -4.02 -9.99
CA LYS A 81 10.55 -4.88 -10.77
C LYS A 81 9.79 -5.98 -11.48
N GLN A 82 8.75 -6.48 -10.85
CA GLN A 82 7.97 -7.56 -11.44
C GLN A 82 7.12 -7.07 -12.58
N LEU A 83 6.64 -5.84 -12.50
CA LEU A 83 5.80 -5.30 -13.55
C LEU A 83 6.56 -5.15 -14.85
N ALA A 84 7.80 -4.73 -14.78
CA ALA A 84 8.58 -4.51 -16.00
C ALA A 84 8.71 -5.78 -16.83
N PRO A 85 9.15 -6.90 -16.27
CA PRO A 85 9.21 -8.14 -17.05
C PRO A 85 7.83 -8.75 -17.28
N ALA A 86 6.90 -8.51 -16.40
CA ALA A 86 5.58 -9.10 -16.54
C ALA A 86 4.84 -8.56 -17.75
N LEU A 87 5.19 -7.40 -18.13
CA LEU A 87 4.59 -6.83 -19.32
C LEU A 87 5.01 -7.56 -20.56
N SER A 88 6.06 -8.31 -20.42
CA SER A 88 6.43 -9.15 -21.51
C SER A 88 5.69 -10.44 -21.44
N PRO A 89 5.54 -10.73 -20.77
CA PRO A 89 5.27 -11.72 -20.72
C PRO A 89 5.06 -12.33 -20.56
N GLY A 90 4.93 -12.20 -20.38
CA GLY A 90 4.84 -12.68 -20.34
C GLY A 90 4.74 -13.44 -20.27
N SER A 91 4.69 -13.28 -20.03
CA SER A 91 4.71 -13.62 -19.90
C SER A 91 4.65 -14.35 -20.02
N SER A 92 4.55 -14.50 -19.99
CA SER A 92 4.49 -14.91 -20.11
C SER A 92 4.41 -15.65 -20.61
N LEU A 93 4.31 -15.89 -20.73
CA LEU A 93 4.31 -16.35 -21.17
C LEU A 93 4.55 -16.83 -21.80
N PRO A 94 4.55 -17.00 -21.89
CA PRO A 94 5.00 -17.45 -22.50
C PRO A 94 4.94 -17.33 -23.02
#